data_21a8dec8cdcfab97b461c43b40c14009
#
_entry.id   21a8dec8cdcfab97b461c43b40c14009
#
_cell.length_a   1.000
_cell.length_b   1.000
_cell.length_c   1.000
_cell.angle_alpha   90.00
_cell.angle_beta   90.00
_cell.angle_gamma   90.00
#
_symmetry.space_group_name_H-M   'P 1'
#
loop_
_entity.id
_entity.type
_entity.pdbx_description
1 polymer ?
#
loop_
_entity_poly.entity_id
_entity_poly.type
_entity_poly.pdbx_seq_one_letter_code
_entity_poly.pdbx_strand_id
1 'polypeptide(L)' 'MTLEFIDKDGNHIKQWSNWNGEIPQRHDTVILHFGDNEKLEFYYVDKRVIDTRNDYVFIVVHKIYGDFRA' A
#
# COMPACT_ATOMS: atom_id res chain seq x y z
N MET A 1 6.77 9.50 9.16
CA MET A 1 5.99 8.27 9.30
C MET A 1 6.35 7.30 8.17
N THR A 2 6.47 6.04 8.51
CA THR A 2 6.69 4.99 7.51
C THR A 2 5.36 4.33 7.17
N LEU A 3 5.09 4.20 5.89
CA LEU A 3 3.90 3.55 5.36
C LEU A 3 4.33 2.32 4.58
N GLU A 4 3.79 1.16 4.93
CA GLU A 4 4.13 -0.08 4.24
C GLU A 4 2.86 -0.80 3.79
N PHE A 5 2.83 -1.19 2.51
CA PHE A 5 1.78 -2.03 1.96
C PHE A 5 2.21 -3.48 2.07
N ILE A 6 1.35 -4.29 2.66
CA ILE A 6 1.60 -5.72 2.84
C ILE A 6 0.36 -6.50 2.42
N ASP A 7 0.54 -7.79 2.12
CA ASP A 7 -0.61 -8.65 1.87
C ASP A 7 -1.12 -9.27 3.19
N LYS A 8 -2.16 -10.08 3.11
CA LYS A 8 -2.79 -10.67 4.29
C LYS A 8 -1.84 -11.63 5.04
N ASP A 9 -0.82 -12.12 4.38
CA ASP A 9 0.16 -13.03 4.98
C ASP A 9 1.37 -12.28 5.53
N GLY A 10 1.35 -10.95 5.45
CA GLY A 10 2.43 -10.12 5.93
C GLY A 10 3.57 -9.92 4.96
N ASN A 11 3.42 -10.36 3.72
CA ASN A 11 4.46 -10.19 2.71
C ASN A 11 4.55 -8.74 2.27
N HIS A 12 5.77 -8.25 2.19
CA HIS A 12 6.04 -6.86 1.78
C HIS A 12 5.68 -6.65 0.32
N ILE A 13 5.02 -5.53 0.05
CA ILE A 13 4.70 -5.09 -1.31
C ILE A 13 5.47 -3.83 -1.65
N LYS A 14 5.28 -2.77 -0.87
CA LYS A 14 5.95 -1.50 -1.12
C LYS A 14 5.97 -0.66 0.16
N GLN A 15 6.98 0.21 0.28
CA GLN A 15 7.18 1.00 1.49
C GLN A 15 7.64 2.42 1.15
N TRP A 16 7.17 3.39 1.94
CA TRP A 16 7.67 4.76 1.90
C TRP A 16 8.11 5.18 3.30
N SER A 17 9.34 5.67 3.42
CA SER A 17 9.93 6.01 4.72
C SER A 17 9.45 7.33 5.29
N ASN A 18 9.19 8.32 4.48
CA ASN A 18 8.78 9.64 4.96
C ASN A 18 7.45 10.03 4.36
N TRP A 19 6.46 9.18 4.60
CA TRP A 19 5.12 9.42 4.07
C TRP A 19 4.50 10.63 4.75
N ASN A 20 4.04 11.58 3.96
CA ASN A 20 3.35 12.77 4.48
C ASN A 20 2.03 13.02 3.76
N GLY A 21 1.57 12.06 3.00
CA GLY A 21 0.30 12.14 2.34
C GLY A 21 -0.84 11.59 3.20
N GLU A 22 -2.00 11.51 2.60
CA GLU A 22 -3.15 10.93 3.25
C GLU A 22 -2.96 9.42 3.40
N ILE A 23 -3.34 8.88 4.56
CA ILE A 23 -3.20 7.46 4.83
C ILE A 23 -4.39 6.73 4.21
N PRO A 24 -4.15 5.73 3.34
CA PRO A 24 -5.24 4.93 2.79
C PRO A 24 -6.08 4.29 3.89
N GLN A 25 -7.38 4.25 3.69
CA GLN A 25 -8.32 3.71 4.64
C GLN A 25 -8.97 2.44 4.09
N ARG A 26 -9.59 1.69 4.98
CA ARG A 26 -10.35 0.51 4.60
C ARG A 26 -11.36 0.86 3.51
N HIS A 27 -11.45 0.01 2.51
CA HIS A 27 -12.31 0.13 1.33
C HIS A 27 -11.77 1.05 0.23
N ASP A 28 -10.64 1.72 0.46
CA ASP A 28 -10.01 2.48 -0.60
C ASP A 28 -9.39 1.54 -1.64
N THR A 29 -9.26 2.06 -2.85
CA THR A 29 -8.46 1.43 -3.89
C THR A 29 -7.22 2.28 -4.08
N VAL A 30 -6.05 1.64 -4.12
CA VAL A 30 -4.79 2.35 -4.34
C VAL A 30 -4.12 1.82 -5.59
N ILE A 31 -3.41 2.70 -6.26
CA ILE A 31 -2.60 2.35 -7.42
C ILE A 31 -1.15 2.41 -7.00
N LEU A 32 -0.45 1.30 -7.14
CA LEU A 32 0.97 1.24 -6.86
C LEU A 32 1.76 1.18 -8.16
N HIS A 33 2.80 1.99 -8.23
CA HIS A 33 3.66 2.08 -9.40
C HIS A 33 4.96 1.32 -9.11
N PHE A 34 5.37 0.48 -10.04
CA PHE A 34 6.57 -0.33 -9.89
C PHE A 34 7.48 -0.18 -11.09
N GLY A 35 8.78 -0.04 -10.82
CA GLY A 35 9.81 -0.05 -11.84
C GLY A 35 9.80 1.16 -12.77
N ASP A 36 10.79 1.19 -13.67
CA ASP A 36 10.97 2.31 -14.58
C ASP A 36 9.92 2.34 -15.68
N ASN A 37 9.29 1.22 -15.96
CA ASN A 37 8.24 1.13 -16.98
C ASN A 37 6.87 1.49 -16.45
N GLU A 38 6.81 1.99 -15.24
CA GLU A 38 5.58 2.41 -14.59
C GLU A 38 4.50 1.33 -14.65
N LYS A 39 4.88 0.12 -14.28
CA LYS A 39 3.92 -0.96 -14.14
C LYS A 39 2.93 -0.56 -13.04
N LEU A 40 1.64 -0.55 -13.38
CA LEU A 40 0.59 -0.17 -12.44
C LEU A 40 -0.08 -1.42 -11.90
N GLU A 41 -0.29 -1.44 -10.59
CA GLU A 41 -1.07 -2.49 -9.96
C GLU A 41 -2.11 -1.86 -9.07
N PHE A 42 -3.32 -2.38 -9.12
CA PHE A 42 -4.44 -1.90 -8.34
C PHE A 42 -4.66 -2.81 -7.16
N TYR A 43 -4.79 -2.22 -5.98
CA TYR A 43 -5.00 -2.94 -4.74
C TYR A 43 -6.19 -2.38 -4.01
N TYR A 44 -6.92 -3.29 -3.37
CA TYR A 44 -8.01 -2.93 -2.47
C TYR A 44 -7.49 -2.94 -1.04
N VAL A 45 -7.81 -1.89 -0.27
CA VAL A 45 -7.37 -1.78 1.12
C VAL A 45 -8.32 -2.53 2.02
N ASP A 46 -7.83 -3.59 2.66
CA ASP A 46 -8.63 -4.41 3.57
C ASP A 46 -8.67 -3.82 4.98
N LYS A 47 -7.53 -3.33 5.45
CA LYS A 47 -7.44 -2.64 6.73
C LYS A 47 -6.13 -1.90 6.86
N ARG A 48 -6.06 -0.99 7.81
CA ARG A 48 -4.81 -0.35 8.19
C ARG A 48 -4.51 -0.67 9.65
N VAL A 49 -3.22 -0.81 9.94
CA VAL A 49 -2.73 -1.08 11.29
C VAL A 49 -1.77 0.04 11.64
N ILE A 50 -2.09 0.79 12.67
CA ILE A 50 -1.29 1.93 13.09
C ILE A 50 -0.48 1.54 14.32
N ASP A 51 0.84 1.60 14.19
CA ASP A 51 1.75 1.38 15.30
C ASP A 51 2.13 2.75 15.85
N THR A 52 1.48 3.13 16.94
CA THR A 52 1.66 4.46 17.52
C THR A 52 3.03 4.64 18.18
N ARG A 53 3.68 3.55 18.52
CA ARG A 53 4.98 3.62 19.19
C ARG A 53 6.11 3.87 18.21
N ASN A 54 6.03 3.27 17.03
CA ASN A 54 7.12 3.31 16.05
C ASN A 54 6.85 4.26 14.88
N ASP A 55 5.77 5.00 14.93
CA ASP A 55 5.37 5.91 13.85
C ASP A 55 5.31 5.18 12.52
N TYR A 56 4.64 4.05 12.51
CA TYR A 56 4.61 3.10 11.41
C TYR A 56 3.17 2.70 11.12
N VAL A 57 2.82 2.67 9.84
CA VAL A 57 1.47 2.25 9.42
C VAL A 57 1.59 1.13 8.40
N PHE A 58 0.89 0.04 8.66
CA PHE A 58 0.77 -1.06 7.70
C PHE A 58 -0.59 -0.96 7.02
N ILE A 59 -0.59 -1.06 5.71
CA ILE A 59 -1.81 -1.11 4.91
C ILE A 59 -1.90 -2.51 4.34
N VAL A 60 -2.89 -3.27 4.82
CA VAL A 60 -3.11 -4.64 4.34
C VAL A 60 -3.99 -4.55 3.11
N VAL A 61 -3.48 -5.07 2.01
CA VAL A 61 -4.15 -4.95 0.71
C VAL A 61 -4.20 -6.30 0.01
N HIS A 62 -5.09 -6.40 -0.99
CA HIS A 62 -5.04 -7.49 -1.94
C HIS A 62 -5.15 -6.95 -3.36
N LYS A 63 -4.52 -7.62 -4.27
CA LYS A 63 -4.43 -7.19 -5.66
C LYS A 63 -5.76 -7.37 -6.37
N ILE A 64 -6.22 -6.34 -7.05
CA ILE A 64 -7.43 -6.39 -7.87
C ILE A 64 -7.05 -6.60 -9.32
N TYR A 65 -6.15 -5.74 -9.83
CA TYR A 65 -5.66 -5.83 -11.20
C TYR A 65 -4.14 -5.83 -11.19
N GLY A 66 -3.55 -6.55 -12.12
CA GLY A 66 -2.13 -6.43 -12.41
C GLY A 66 -1.94 -5.79 -13.76
N ASP A 67 -0.87 -5.04 -13.89
CA ASP A 67 -0.42 -4.52 -15.18
C ASP A 67 -1.51 -3.77 -15.95
N PHE A 68 -2.31 -2.99 -15.24
CA PHE A 68 -3.35 -2.18 -15.85
C PHE A 68 -2.74 -1.00 -16.58
N ARG A 69 -3.27 -0.70 -17.77
CA ARG A 69 -2.88 0.46 -18.54
C ARG A 69 -4.13 1.23 -18.94
N ALA A 70 -4.11 2.50 -18.61
CA ALA A 70 -5.18 3.39 -19.00
C ALA A 70 -5.11 3.70 -20.51
#